data_d2cf81bb4aec994b9da585431d4d7bb5
#
_entry.id   d2cf81bb4aec994b9da585431d4d7bb5
#
_cell.length_a   1.000
_cell.length_b   1.000
_cell.length_c   1.000
_cell.angle_alpha   90.00
_cell.angle_beta   90.00
_cell.angle_gamma   90.00
#
_symmetry.space_group_name_H-M   'P 1'
#
loop_
_entity.id
_entity.type
_entity.pdbx_description
1 polymer ?
#
loop_
_entity_poly.entity_id
_entity_poly.type
_entity_poly.pdbx_seq_one_letter_code
_entity_poly.pdbx_strand_id
1 'polypeptide(L)'
;VKERVWSAMPVIGGCAMLNLRGKTAFVFGVASEDSIAWAICKMLAQSGVTLYLGYQKRFRSRIFQLKDKLPQIAGFYPLDVASDATTKEFYDAFSAENPGKKADIMIHAIGFAPRTCFDRPILFVDDQDINTAMTISANSLQRSLNFGLPYLNTNSSTNTLTYAASNSY
;
A
#
# COMPACT_ATOMS: atom_id res chain seq x y z
N VAL A 1 -26.59 -22.55 -2.62
CA VAL A 1 -25.33 -22.06 -3.17
C VAL A 1 -25.69 -21.06 -4.24
N LYS A 2 -25.59 -19.75 -3.95
CA LYS A 2 -25.85 -18.69 -4.94
C LYS A 2 -24.67 -18.64 -5.90
N GLU A 3 -24.90 -18.96 -7.16
CA GLU A 3 -23.97 -18.71 -8.23
C GLU A 3 -23.63 -17.23 -8.26
N ARG A 4 -22.36 -16.91 -8.13
CA ARG A 4 -21.89 -15.52 -8.28
C ARG A 4 -21.99 -15.16 -9.76
N VAL A 5 -22.83 -14.19 -10.04
CA VAL A 5 -23.01 -13.62 -11.37
C VAL A 5 -21.72 -12.89 -11.78
N TRP A 6 -20.88 -13.58 -12.50
CA TRP A 6 -19.68 -13.00 -13.14
C TRP A 6 -19.99 -12.43 -14.54
N SER A 7 -21.30 -12.42 -14.95
CA SER A 7 -21.72 -12.17 -16.31
C SER A 7 -21.86 -10.70 -16.72
N ALA A 8 -21.43 -9.74 -15.90
CA ALA A 8 -21.66 -8.31 -16.17
C ALA A 8 -20.40 -7.43 -16.12
N MET A 9 -19.20 -8.01 -16.27
CA MET A 9 -17.99 -7.19 -16.34
C MET A 9 -17.66 -6.86 -17.80
N PRO A 10 -17.59 -5.57 -18.18
CA PRO A 10 -17.13 -5.21 -19.51
C PRO A 10 -15.66 -5.61 -19.68
N VAL A 11 -15.38 -6.44 -20.66
CA VAL A 11 -14.02 -6.80 -21.06
C VAL A 11 -13.49 -5.70 -21.97
N ILE A 12 -12.55 -4.92 -21.48
CA ILE A 12 -11.83 -3.94 -22.29
C ILE A 12 -10.39 -4.44 -22.46
N GLY A 13 -10.01 -4.78 -23.66
CA GLY A 13 -8.64 -5.19 -23.96
C GLY A 13 -8.18 -6.49 -23.30
N GLY A 14 -9.07 -7.46 -23.11
CA GLY A 14 -8.71 -8.80 -22.58
C GLY A 14 -8.60 -8.89 -21.04
N CYS A 15 -8.81 -7.80 -20.31
CA CYS A 15 -8.83 -7.79 -18.85
C CYS A 15 -10.19 -7.28 -18.34
N ALA A 16 -10.86 -8.05 -17.48
CA ALA A 16 -12.08 -7.61 -16.81
C ALA A 16 -11.72 -6.51 -15.79
N MET A 17 -12.10 -5.27 -16.04
CA MET A 17 -11.89 -4.17 -15.10
C MET A 17 -12.98 -4.16 -14.05
N LEU A 18 -12.61 -4.23 -12.77
CA LEU A 18 -13.53 -4.04 -11.65
C LEU A 18 -14.03 -2.58 -11.66
N ASN A 19 -15.35 -2.40 -11.63
CA ASN A 19 -15.89 -1.05 -11.44
C ASN A 19 -15.85 -0.69 -9.95
N LEU A 20 -14.81 0.03 -9.56
CA LEU A 20 -14.60 0.51 -8.19
C LEU A 20 -14.85 2.02 -8.07
N ARG A 21 -15.67 2.59 -8.95
CA ARG A 21 -15.97 4.04 -8.98
C ARG A 21 -16.47 4.52 -7.62
N GLY A 22 -15.92 5.64 -7.18
CA GLY A 22 -16.27 6.27 -5.91
C GLY A 22 -15.67 5.61 -4.68
N LYS A 23 -14.90 4.52 -4.86
CA LYS A 23 -14.15 3.90 -3.79
C LYS A 23 -12.89 4.70 -3.47
N THR A 24 -12.41 4.58 -2.26
CA THR A 24 -11.21 5.25 -1.74
C THR A 24 -10.19 4.21 -1.30
N ALA A 25 -8.92 4.40 -1.64
CA ALA A 25 -7.85 3.51 -1.24
C ALA A 25 -6.70 4.24 -0.54
N PHE A 26 -6.21 3.65 0.55
CA PHE A 26 -4.88 3.92 1.08
C PHE A 26 -3.88 2.99 0.40
N VAL A 27 -2.77 3.52 -0.09
CA VAL A 27 -1.70 2.73 -0.70
C VAL A 27 -0.36 3.07 -0.08
N PHE A 28 0.28 2.06 0.51
CA PHE A 28 1.58 2.16 1.14
C PHE A 28 2.63 1.38 0.36
N GLY A 29 3.83 1.96 0.22
CA GLY A 29 4.95 1.31 -0.45
C GLY A 29 5.28 1.82 -1.85
N VAL A 30 4.64 2.89 -2.30
CA VAL A 30 5.06 3.56 -3.54
C VAL A 30 6.40 4.25 -3.31
N ALA A 31 7.43 3.82 -4.04
CA ALA A 31 8.78 4.38 -3.97
C ALA A 31 9.24 4.99 -5.31
N SER A 32 8.73 4.46 -6.43
CA SER A 32 9.02 4.90 -7.79
C SER A 32 7.94 4.39 -8.75
N GLU A 33 8.07 4.72 -10.03
CA GLU A 33 7.20 4.21 -11.10
C GLU A 33 7.32 2.69 -11.31
N ASP A 34 8.47 2.12 -10.94
CA ASP A 34 8.75 0.68 -11.11
C ASP A 34 8.25 -0.14 -9.90
N SER A 35 7.73 0.52 -8.86
CA SER A 35 7.24 -0.20 -7.68
C SER A 35 5.94 -0.95 -7.98
N ILE A 36 5.78 -2.13 -7.37
CA ILE A 36 4.53 -2.92 -7.44
C ILE A 36 3.34 -2.06 -6.98
N ALA A 37 3.53 -1.29 -5.89
CA ALA A 37 2.51 -0.38 -5.39
C ALA A 37 2.05 0.64 -6.44
N TRP A 38 2.96 1.14 -7.29
CA TRP A 38 2.60 2.05 -8.37
C TRP A 38 1.79 1.36 -9.48
N ALA A 39 2.14 0.13 -9.83
CA ALA A 39 1.35 -0.65 -10.78
C ALA A 39 -0.08 -0.85 -10.26
N ILE A 40 -0.23 -1.13 -8.97
CA ILE A 40 -1.55 -1.23 -8.31
C ILE A 40 -2.28 0.11 -8.34
N CYS A 41 -1.60 1.23 -8.04
CA CYS A 41 -2.20 2.57 -8.15
C CYS A 41 -2.79 2.82 -9.55
N LYS A 42 -2.05 2.47 -10.62
CA LYS A 42 -2.54 2.59 -12.00
C LYS A 42 -3.82 1.79 -12.24
N MET A 43 -3.87 0.55 -11.77
CA MET A 43 -5.04 -0.33 -11.92
C MET A 43 -6.25 0.19 -11.14
N LEU A 44 -6.04 0.63 -9.90
CA LEU A 44 -7.10 1.21 -9.07
C LEU A 44 -7.62 2.53 -9.67
N ALA A 45 -6.73 3.38 -10.15
CA ALA A 45 -7.10 4.64 -10.80
C ALA A 45 -7.94 4.41 -12.06
N GLN A 46 -7.56 3.45 -12.91
CA GLN A 46 -8.34 3.05 -14.10
C GLN A 46 -9.72 2.49 -13.72
N SER A 47 -9.85 1.89 -12.54
CA SER A 47 -11.12 1.41 -11.99
C SER A 47 -11.95 2.50 -11.29
N GLY A 48 -11.50 3.75 -11.30
CA GLY A 48 -12.22 4.90 -10.75
C GLY A 48 -12.06 5.09 -9.23
N VAL A 49 -11.00 4.56 -8.63
CA VAL A 49 -10.69 4.68 -7.21
C VAL A 49 -9.93 5.98 -6.93
N THR A 50 -10.30 6.68 -5.86
CA THR A 50 -9.55 7.82 -5.33
C THR A 50 -8.41 7.30 -4.43
N LEU A 51 -7.20 7.78 -4.64
CA LEU A 51 -5.98 7.26 -4.01
C LEU A 51 -5.40 8.25 -3.00
N TYR A 52 -5.00 7.74 -1.83
CA TYR A 52 -4.23 8.43 -0.82
C TYR A 52 -2.97 7.63 -0.52
N LEU A 53 -1.80 8.23 -0.74
CA LEU A 53 -0.52 7.52 -0.70
C LEU A 53 0.25 7.85 0.57
N GLY A 54 0.70 6.80 1.27
CA GLY A 54 1.71 6.92 2.32
C GLY A 54 3.11 6.78 1.72
N TYR A 55 4.00 7.74 2.02
CA TYR A 55 5.36 7.73 1.49
C TYR A 55 6.42 8.00 2.56
N GLN A 56 7.58 7.37 2.42
CA GLN A 56 8.74 7.69 3.25
C GLN A 56 9.34 9.03 2.83
N LYS A 57 9.67 9.90 3.80
CA LYS A 57 10.20 11.26 3.56
C LYS A 57 11.38 11.31 2.60
N ARG A 58 12.25 10.27 2.60
CA ARG A 58 13.40 10.15 1.68
C ARG A 58 13.00 10.03 0.20
N PHE A 59 11.78 9.61 -0.11
CA PHE A 59 11.28 9.47 -1.48
C PHE A 59 10.40 10.64 -1.92
N ARG A 60 10.26 11.67 -1.10
CA ARG A 60 9.34 12.79 -1.34
C ARG A 60 9.42 13.35 -2.76
N SER A 61 10.61 13.71 -3.24
CA SER A 61 10.78 14.32 -4.57
C SER A 61 10.31 13.40 -5.70
N ARG A 62 10.60 12.11 -5.62
CA ARG A 62 10.16 11.11 -6.61
C ARG A 62 8.63 10.95 -6.59
N ILE A 63 8.05 10.86 -5.40
CA ILE A 63 6.60 10.65 -5.23
C ILE A 63 5.82 11.86 -5.75
N PHE A 64 6.29 13.08 -5.51
CA PHE A 64 5.62 14.28 -6.00
C PHE A 64 5.65 14.40 -7.52
N GLN A 65 6.68 13.87 -8.21
CA GLN A 65 6.70 13.77 -9.67
C GLN A 65 5.65 12.79 -10.23
N LEU A 66 5.17 11.86 -9.41
CA LEU A 66 4.13 10.91 -9.81
C LEU A 66 2.72 11.50 -9.75
N LYS A 67 2.53 12.63 -9.05
CA LYS A 67 1.23 13.26 -8.86
C LYS A 67 0.54 13.59 -10.19
N ASP A 68 1.31 14.11 -11.13
CA ASP A 68 0.76 14.54 -12.43
C ASP A 68 0.43 13.38 -13.37
N LYS A 69 0.89 12.16 -13.02
CA LYS A 69 0.68 10.96 -13.83
C LYS A 69 -0.65 10.24 -13.55
N LEU A 70 -1.22 10.47 -12.38
CA LEU A 70 -2.50 9.87 -11.98
C LEU A 70 -3.37 10.93 -11.29
N PRO A 71 -4.33 11.53 -12.01
CA PRO A 71 -5.26 12.55 -11.45
C PRO A 71 -6.10 12.06 -10.28
N GLN A 72 -6.24 10.73 -10.13
CA GLN A 72 -6.99 10.09 -9.05
C GLN A 72 -6.27 10.14 -7.70
N ILE A 73 -5.00 10.56 -7.65
CA ILE A 73 -4.28 10.74 -6.40
C ILE A 73 -4.74 12.04 -5.75
N ALA A 74 -5.50 11.91 -4.68
CA ALA A 74 -6.07 13.03 -3.94
C ALA A 74 -5.17 13.55 -2.81
N GLY A 75 -4.26 12.70 -2.30
CA GLY A 75 -3.37 13.11 -1.21
C GLY A 75 -2.10 12.27 -1.09
N PHE A 76 -1.07 12.91 -0.54
CA PHE A 76 0.22 12.30 -0.21
C PHE A 76 0.60 12.68 1.22
N TYR A 77 0.82 11.69 2.07
CA TYR A 77 1.18 11.92 3.47
C TYR A 77 2.47 11.21 3.84
N PRO A 78 3.35 11.84 4.62
CA PRO A 78 4.53 11.17 5.16
C PRO A 78 4.13 9.97 6.01
N LEU A 79 4.82 8.85 5.81
CA LEU A 79 4.59 7.62 6.53
C LEU A 79 5.90 6.85 6.67
N ASP A 80 6.29 6.56 7.91
CA ASP A 80 7.28 5.53 8.21
C ASP A 80 6.58 4.43 9.01
N VAL A 81 6.35 3.31 8.35
CA VAL A 81 5.61 2.18 8.93
C VAL A 81 6.34 1.48 10.08
N ALA A 82 7.62 1.79 10.30
CA ALA A 82 8.36 1.31 11.45
C ALA A 82 8.01 2.07 12.75
N SER A 83 7.30 3.21 12.64
CA SER A 83 6.99 4.11 13.76
C SER A 83 5.48 4.25 13.97
N ASP A 84 5.03 4.02 15.20
CA ASP A 84 3.64 4.25 15.60
C ASP A 84 3.24 5.73 15.45
N ALA A 85 4.15 6.64 15.82
CA ALA A 85 3.89 8.08 15.75
C ALA A 85 3.60 8.53 14.31
N THR A 86 4.46 8.19 13.36
CA THR A 86 4.27 8.57 11.96
C THR A 86 3.11 7.84 11.29
N THR A 87 2.79 6.62 11.73
CA THR A 87 1.61 5.91 11.27
C THR A 87 0.34 6.61 11.74
N LYS A 88 0.31 7.04 12.99
CA LYS A 88 -0.80 7.84 13.52
C LYS A 88 -0.91 9.19 12.80
N GLU A 89 0.21 9.91 12.62
CA GLU A 89 0.27 11.20 11.91
C GLU A 89 -0.30 11.11 10.50
N PHE A 90 -0.06 9.99 9.77
CA PHE A 90 -0.64 9.75 8.45
C PHE A 90 -2.17 9.82 8.49
N TYR A 91 -2.79 9.09 9.42
CA TYR A 91 -4.26 9.03 9.53
C TYR A 91 -4.85 10.33 10.07
N ASP A 92 -4.17 10.99 11.02
CA ASP A 92 -4.60 12.29 11.55
C ASP A 92 -4.60 13.35 10.43
N ALA A 93 -3.53 13.41 9.62
CA ALA A 93 -3.44 14.34 8.49
C ALA A 93 -4.52 14.05 7.42
N PHE A 94 -4.71 12.76 7.08
CA PHE A 94 -5.79 12.36 6.19
C PHE A 94 -7.16 12.82 6.70
N SER A 95 -7.45 12.58 7.97
CA SER A 95 -8.74 12.93 8.58
C SER A 95 -8.97 14.43 8.64
N ALA A 96 -7.92 15.20 8.94
CA ALA A 96 -7.99 16.66 9.00
C ALA A 96 -8.34 17.28 7.63
N GLU A 97 -7.74 16.74 6.55
CA GLU A 97 -7.99 17.23 5.19
C GLU A 97 -9.26 16.63 4.56
N ASN A 98 -9.77 15.52 5.09
CA ASN A 98 -10.91 14.78 4.55
C ASN A 98 -11.91 14.41 5.64
N PRO A 99 -12.59 15.39 6.28
CA PRO A 99 -13.50 15.11 7.40
C PRO A 99 -14.59 14.09 7.05
N GLY A 100 -14.71 13.06 7.87
CA GLY A 100 -15.72 12.01 7.71
C GLY A 100 -15.48 11.00 6.57
N LYS A 101 -14.45 11.20 5.75
CA LYS A 101 -14.11 10.25 4.68
C LYS A 101 -13.42 9.03 5.25
N LYS A 102 -13.74 7.87 4.68
CA LYS A 102 -13.14 6.58 5.02
C LYS A 102 -12.68 5.86 3.76
N ALA A 103 -11.69 5.00 3.90
CA ALA A 103 -11.21 4.18 2.80
C ALA A 103 -11.94 2.84 2.73
N ASP A 104 -12.14 2.35 1.51
CA ASP A 104 -12.71 1.05 1.22
C ASP A 104 -11.62 -0.01 1.01
N ILE A 105 -10.42 0.43 0.65
CA ILE A 105 -9.31 -0.44 0.28
C ILE A 105 -8.05 0.06 1.00
N MET A 106 -7.29 -0.87 1.56
CA MET A 106 -5.93 -0.61 2.01
C MET A 106 -4.97 -1.56 1.32
N ILE A 107 -3.95 -1.01 0.68
CA ILE A 107 -2.86 -1.75 0.04
C ILE A 107 -1.59 -1.55 0.85
N HIS A 108 -1.07 -2.62 1.40
CA HIS A 108 0.20 -2.67 2.09
C HIS A 108 1.20 -3.42 1.21
N ALA A 109 1.96 -2.67 0.39
CA ALA A 109 2.95 -3.20 -0.53
C ALA A 109 4.36 -2.79 -0.06
N ILE A 110 4.70 -3.18 1.16
CA ILE A 110 5.93 -2.81 1.83
C ILE A 110 6.74 -4.06 2.11
N GLY A 111 7.99 -4.03 1.67
CA GLY A 111 8.99 -5.02 1.99
C GLY A 111 10.35 -4.35 2.14
N PHE A 112 11.05 -4.70 3.19
CA PHE A 112 12.40 -4.22 3.45
C PHE A 112 13.18 -5.25 4.27
N ALA A 113 14.43 -5.44 3.91
CA ALA A 113 15.41 -6.10 4.76
C ALA A 113 16.75 -5.36 4.66
N PRO A 114 17.55 -5.32 5.74
CA PRO A 114 18.93 -4.87 5.68
C PRO A 114 19.72 -5.66 4.64
N ARG A 115 20.73 -5.01 4.05
CA ARG A 115 21.55 -5.64 2.99
C ARG A 115 22.21 -6.92 3.44
N THR A 116 22.63 -6.98 4.70
CA THR A 116 23.20 -8.16 5.34
C THR A 116 22.34 -9.42 5.26
N CYS A 117 21.00 -9.25 5.16
CA CYS A 117 20.06 -10.35 4.94
C CYS A 117 20.20 -11.00 3.54
N PHE A 118 20.81 -10.30 2.57
CA PHE A 118 20.99 -10.79 1.20
C PHE A 118 22.43 -11.20 0.91
N ASP A 119 23.38 -10.66 1.64
CA ASP A 119 24.82 -10.85 1.37
C ASP A 119 25.39 -12.12 2.02
N ARG A 120 24.61 -12.82 2.85
CA ARG A 120 25.05 -14.03 3.59
C ARG A 120 23.91 -15.04 3.76
N PRO A 121 24.22 -16.33 3.97
CA PRO A 121 23.21 -17.31 4.32
C PRO A 121 22.45 -16.92 5.59
N ILE A 122 21.16 -17.25 5.65
CA ILE A 122 20.27 -16.84 6.76
C ILE A 122 20.77 -17.28 8.14
N LEU A 123 21.50 -18.37 8.20
CA LEU A 123 22.11 -18.89 9.44
C LEU A 123 23.13 -17.94 10.08
N PHE A 124 23.63 -16.97 9.31
CA PHE A 124 24.64 -16.00 9.72
C PHE A 124 24.13 -14.56 9.73
N VAL A 125 22.82 -14.37 9.56
CA VAL A 125 22.19 -13.06 9.68
C VAL A 125 21.92 -12.77 11.15
N ASP A 126 22.28 -11.57 11.59
CA ASP A 126 22.09 -11.17 12.98
C ASP A 126 20.60 -10.99 13.30
N ASP A 127 20.20 -11.38 14.51
CA ASP A 127 18.81 -11.26 14.99
C ASP A 127 18.26 -9.83 14.84
N GLN A 128 19.09 -8.81 15.02
CA GLN A 128 18.67 -7.42 14.84
C GLN A 128 18.24 -7.12 13.42
N ASP A 129 18.94 -7.67 12.43
CA ASP A 129 18.60 -7.48 11.01
C ASP A 129 17.33 -8.25 10.65
N ILE A 130 17.17 -9.46 11.17
CA ILE A 130 15.93 -10.25 11.02
C ILE A 130 14.76 -9.49 11.65
N ASN A 131 14.91 -9.00 12.87
CA ASN A 131 13.87 -8.24 13.56
C ASN A 131 13.51 -6.95 12.81
N THR A 132 14.50 -6.27 12.22
CA THR A 132 14.27 -5.09 11.38
C THR A 132 13.44 -5.44 10.14
N ALA A 133 13.81 -6.51 9.46
CA ALA A 133 13.08 -7.00 8.29
C ALA A 133 11.63 -7.35 8.65
N MET A 134 11.40 -8.09 9.73
CA MET A 134 10.08 -8.47 10.22
C MET A 134 9.25 -7.26 10.66
N THR A 135 9.86 -6.32 11.37
CA THR A 135 9.19 -5.09 11.85
C THR A 135 8.66 -4.26 10.69
N ILE A 136 9.45 -4.10 9.63
CA ILE A 136 9.07 -3.27 8.48
C ILE A 136 8.19 -4.04 7.49
N SER A 137 8.47 -5.32 7.24
CA SER A 137 7.77 -6.06 6.18
C SER A 137 6.49 -6.74 6.66
N ALA A 138 6.41 -7.15 7.92
CA ALA A 138 5.28 -7.91 8.47
C ALA A 138 4.50 -7.14 9.54
N ASN A 139 5.18 -6.73 10.64
CA ASN A 139 4.49 -6.11 11.77
C ASN A 139 3.89 -4.74 11.40
N SER A 140 4.42 -4.07 10.40
CA SER A 140 3.89 -2.80 9.90
C SER A 140 2.47 -2.93 9.33
N LEU A 141 2.07 -4.10 8.83
CA LEU A 141 0.68 -4.34 8.42
C LEU A 141 -0.26 -4.25 9.63
N GLN A 142 0.08 -4.95 10.73
CA GLN A 142 -0.71 -4.92 11.97
C GLN A 142 -0.77 -3.50 12.54
N ARG A 143 0.36 -2.76 12.53
CA ARG A 143 0.42 -1.36 12.96
C ARG A 143 -0.48 -0.48 12.10
N SER A 144 -0.38 -0.59 10.78
CA SER A 144 -1.19 0.18 9.85
C SER A 144 -2.67 -0.06 10.03
N LEU A 145 -3.09 -1.31 10.32
CA LEU A 145 -4.48 -1.65 10.61
C LEU A 145 -4.91 -1.11 11.97
N ASN A 146 -4.08 -1.24 13.00
CA ASN A 146 -4.41 -0.81 14.35
C ASN A 146 -4.77 0.69 14.40
N PHE A 147 -3.96 1.53 13.77
CA PHE A 147 -4.26 2.96 13.65
C PHE A 147 -5.28 3.29 12.56
N GLY A 148 -5.40 2.44 11.55
CA GLY A 148 -6.24 2.68 10.37
C GLY A 148 -7.72 2.31 10.53
N LEU A 149 -8.06 1.39 11.46
CA LEU A 149 -9.44 0.89 11.63
C LEU A 149 -10.50 1.99 11.72
N PRO A 150 -10.33 3.10 12.46
CA PRO A 150 -11.31 4.18 12.50
C PRO A 150 -11.57 4.84 11.15
N TYR A 151 -10.61 4.76 10.23
CA TYR A 151 -10.61 5.40 8.91
C TYR A 151 -10.94 4.44 7.77
N LEU A 152 -11.29 3.20 8.10
CA LEU A 152 -11.76 2.20 7.14
C LEU A 152 -13.28 2.03 7.22
N ASN A 153 -13.91 1.77 6.08
CA ASN A 153 -15.33 1.42 6.01
C ASN A 153 -15.54 0.00 6.56
N THR A 154 -16.73 -0.28 7.09
CA THR A 154 -17.09 -1.59 7.68
C THR A 154 -16.87 -2.77 6.72
N ASN A 155 -17.06 -2.55 5.42
CA ASN A 155 -16.86 -3.54 4.36
C ASN A 155 -15.58 -3.27 3.56
N SER A 156 -14.54 -2.72 4.21
CA SER A 156 -13.25 -2.47 3.56
C SER A 156 -12.48 -3.76 3.30
N SER A 157 -11.59 -3.71 2.30
CA SER A 157 -10.66 -4.78 1.98
C SER A 157 -9.23 -4.34 2.29
N THR A 158 -8.49 -5.21 2.97
CA THR A 158 -7.04 -5.01 3.20
C THR A 158 -6.27 -6.06 2.43
N ASN A 159 -5.34 -5.62 1.61
CA ASN A 159 -4.49 -6.47 0.79
C ASN A 159 -3.03 -6.19 1.12
N THR A 160 -2.30 -7.22 1.49
CA THR A 160 -0.85 -7.14 1.62
C THR A 160 -0.19 -7.85 0.46
N LEU A 161 0.87 -7.25 -0.07
CA LEU A 161 1.69 -7.85 -1.10
C LEU A 161 3.10 -8.02 -0.57
N THR A 162 3.53 -9.25 -0.57
CA THR A 162 4.91 -9.61 -0.35
C THR A 162 5.37 -10.47 -1.52
N TYR A 163 6.63 -10.35 -1.89
CA TYR A 163 7.24 -11.29 -2.80
C TYR A 163 8.50 -11.85 -2.15
N ALA A 164 8.75 -13.12 -2.37
CA ALA A 164 9.99 -13.76 -2.00
C ALA A 164 10.86 -13.86 -3.27
N ALA A 165 12.07 -13.31 -3.21
CA ALA A 165 13.09 -13.67 -4.17
C ALA A 165 13.66 -15.03 -3.72
N SER A 166 13.43 -16.09 -4.48
CA SER A 166 14.17 -17.33 -4.30
C SER A 166 15.46 -17.26 -5.11
N ASN A 167 16.59 -17.18 -4.44
CA ASN A 167 17.83 -17.57 -5.07
C ASN A 167 17.90 -19.10 -5.04
N SER A 168 17.78 -19.73 -6.19
CA SER A 168 18.22 -21.11 -6.33
C SER A 168 19.74 -21.13 -6.25
N TYR A 169 20.28 -21.68 -5.18
CA TYR A 169 21.67 -22.05 -5.08
C TYR A 169 21.86 -23.45 -5.68
#